data_b9b5ff28c238f6a5a90de2dbf28df105
#
_entry.id   b9b5ff28c238f6a5a90de2dbf28df105
#
_cell.length_a   1.000
_cell.length_b   1.000
_cell.length_c   1.000
_cell.angle_alpha   90.00
_cell.angle_beta   90.00
_cell.angle_gamma   90.00
#
_symmetry.space_group_name_H-M   'P 1'
#
loop_
_entity.id
_entity.type
_entity.pdbx_description
1 polymer ?
#
loop_
_entity_poly.entity_id
_entity_poly.type
_entity_poly.pdbx_seq_one_letter_code
_entity_poly.pdbx_strand_id
1 'polypeptide(L)'
;QLVATCDLAVASEKAAFATPGVNIGLFCSTPMVALSRNIGPKQAMEMLLTGEVIDAENAQNIGLINKVCPEKELDEIIDNWCSNLKSKSPLTIKIGKEAFYQQIDLPLDEAYDFASDVMVNNMMTMDAGEGIDAFLEKRQPVWKGK
;
A
#
# COMPACT_ATOMS: atom_id res chain seq x y z
N GLN A 1 3.21 -12.52 -5.86
CA GLN A 1 1.98 -12.46 -5.04
C GLN A 1 2.20 -11.69 -3.73
N LEU A 2 3.23 -12.05 -2.94
CA LEU A 2 3.51 -11.37 -1.66
C LEU A 2 3.72 -9.87 -1.85
N VAL A 3 4.53 -9.46 -2.83
CA VAL A 3 4.77 -8.05 -3.14
C VAL A 3 3.46 -7.31 -3.46
N ALA A 4 2.62 -7.89 -4.32
CA ALA A 4 1.32 -7.29 -4.67
C ALA A 4 0.32 -7.25 -3.51
N THR A 5 0.52 -8.04 -2.44
CA THR A 5 -0.35 -8.04 -1.26
C THR A 5 0.08 -7.01 -0.21
N CYS A 6 1.33 -6.54 -0.26
CA CYS A 6 1.82 -5.53 0.67
C CYS A 6 1.26 -4.14 0.33
N ASP A 7 1.01 -3.31 1.35
CA ASP A 7 0.53 -1.93 1.16
C ASP A 7 1.57 -1.05 0.48
N LEU A 8 2.85 -1.29 0.77
CA LEU A 8 3.99 -0.56 0.21
C LEU A 8 5.08 -1.56 -0.20
N ALA A 9 5.72 -1.28 -1.33
CA ALA A 9 6.84 -2.06 -1.82
C ALA A 9 7.91 -1.16 -2.45
N VAL A 10 9.16 -1.43 -2.11
CA VAL A 10 10.33 -0.85 -2.77
C VAL A 10 11.20 -1.99 -3.30
N ALA A 11 11.80 -1.79 -4.44
CA ALA A 11 12.66 -2.80 -5.05
C ALA A 11 14.01 -2.23 -5.48
N SER A 12 15.02 -3.08 -5.46
CA SER A 12 16.28 -2.80 -6.14
C SER A 12 16.06 -2.72 -7.66
N GLU A 13 16.84 -1.90 -8.34
CA GLU A 13 16.90 -1.83 -9.80
C GLU A 13 17.17 -3.18 -10.49
N LYS A 14 17.74 -4.14 -9.74
CA LYS A 14 18.02 -5.49 -10.23
C LYS A 14 16.86 -6.47 -10.03
N ALA A 15 15.79 -6.05 -9.35
CA ALA A 15 14.66 -6.92 -9.09
C ALA A 15 13.86 -7.20 -10.37
N ALA A 16 13.27 -8.38 -10.41
CA ALA A 16 12.44 -8.83 -11.51
C ALA A 16 11.18 -9.51 -10.97
N PHE A 17 10.09 -9.40 -11.73
CA PHE A 17 8.77 -9.88 -11.33
C PHE A 17 8.14 -10.69 -12.46
N ALA A 18 7.46 -11.78 -12.12
CA ALA A 18 6.76 -12.61 -13.11
C ALA A 18 5.64 -13.43 -12.47
N THR A 19 4.72 -13.89 -13.32
CA THR A 19 3.73 -14.93 -13.01
C THR A 19 3.86 -16.09 -14.01
N PRO A 20 4.95 -16.88 -13.94
CA PRO A 20 5.37 -17.77 -15.03
C PRO A 20 4.62 -19.11 -15.07
N GLY A 21 3.55 -19.31 -14.31
CA GLY A 21 2.81 -20.58 -14.24
C GLY A 21 2.35 -21.12 -15.59
N VAL A 22 1.96 -20.24 -16.53
CA VAL A 22 1.53 -20.62 -17.87
C VAL A 22 2.62 -21.38 -18.66
N ASN A 23 3.88 -21.13 -18.38
CA ASN A 23 5.01 -21.79 -19.04
C ASN A 23 5.13 -23.29 -18.68
N ILE A 24 4.47 -23.73 -17.62
CA ILE A 24 4.41 -25.12 -17.18
C ILE A 24 2.98 -25.67 -17.16
N GLY A 25 2.04 -25.02 -17.86
CA GLY A 25 0.65 -25.48 -17.96
C GLY A 25 -0.22 -25.15 -16.75
N LEU A 26 0.21 -24.23 -15.86
CA LEU A 26 -0.54 -23.78 -14.69
C LEU A 26 -0.84 -22.28 -14.82
N PHE A 27 -2.08 -21.89 -14.59
CA PHE A 27 -2.41 -20.47 -14.47
C PHE A 27 -2.14 -19.99 -13.05
N CYS A 28 -1.51 -18.81 -12.90
CA CYS A 28 -1.21 -18.21 -11.59
C CYS A 28 -2.46 -17.65 -10.92
N SER A 29 -3.42 -18.51 -10.58
CA SER A 29 -4.76 -18.12 -10.12
C SER A 29 -4.75 -17.40 -8.76
N THR A 30 -3.90 -17.80 -7.82
CA THR A 30 -3.79 -17.09 -6.52
C THR A 30 -3.01 -15.78 -6.62
N PRO A 31 -1.88 -15.69 -7.35
CA PRO A 31 -1.26 -14.40 -7.65
C PRO A 31 -2.17 -13.42 -8.39
N MET A 32 -3.04 -13.91 -9.28
CA MET A 32 -4.01 -13.11 -10.00
C MET A 32 -4.87 -12.24 -9.08
N VAL A 33 -5.28 -12.78 -7.93
CA VAL A 33 -6.12 -12.06 -6.97
C VAL A 33 -5.43 -10.79 -6.45
N ALA A 34 -4.17 -10.91 -6.06
CA ALA A 34 -3.40 -9.75 -5.60
C ALA A 34 -3.07 -8.77 -6.73
N LEU A 35 -2.68 -9.28 -7.90
CA LEU A 35 -2.37 -8.45 -9.06
C LEU A 35 -3.57 -7.61 -9.51
N SER A 36 -4.72 -8.24 -9.75
CA SER A 36 -5.91 -7.56 -10.29
C SER A 36 -6.50 -6.48 -9.36
N ARG A 37 -6.10 -6.46 -8.10
CA ARG A 37 -6.50 -5.45 -7.13
C ARG A 37 -5.51 -4.29 -6.99
N ASN A 38 -4.31 -4.42 -7.55
CA ASN A 38 -3.24 -3.43 -7.38
C ASN A 38 -2.75 -2.81 -8.68
N ILE A 39 -2.91 -3.50 -9.82
CA ILE A 39 -2.52 -2.99 -11.13
C ILE A 39 -3.68 -3.05 -12.13
N GLY A 40 -3.55 -2.31 -13.23
CA GLY A 40 -4.57 -2.27 -14.27
C GLY A 40 -4.86 -3.65 -14.89
N PRO A 41 -6.11 -3.95 -15.26
CA PRO A 41 -6.49 -5.29 -15.76
C PRO A 41 -5.68 -5.76 -16.97
N LYS A 42 -5.28 -4.85 -17.86
CA LYS A 42 -4.46 -5.21 -19.05
C LYS A 42 -3.05 -5.63 -18.64
N GLN A 43 -2.41 -4.89 -17.74
CA GLN A 43 -1.09 -5.21 -17.22
C GLN A 43 -1.10 -6.53 -16.44
N ALA A 44 -2.12 -6.75 -15.62
CA ALA A 44 -2.30 -8.00 -14.91
C ALA A 44 -2.43 -9.19 -15.87
N MET A 45 -3.28 -9.06 -16.91
CA MET A 45 -3.49 -10.10 -17.92
C MET A 45 -2.25 -10.35 -18.77
N GLU A 46 -1.51 -9.32 -19.13
CA GLU A 46 -0.23 -9.47 -19.84
C GLU A 46 0.74 -10.35 -19.05
N MET A 47 1.00 -10.01 -17.78
CA MET A 47 1.85 -10.82 -16.91
C MET A 47 1.33 -12.26 -16.75
N LEU A 48 0.02 -12.45 -16.58
CA LEU A 48 -0.59 -13.76 -16.32
C LEU A 48 -0.63 -14.67 -17.55
N LEU A 49 -0.83 -14.11 -18.76
CA LEU A 49 -0.96 -14.86 -20.00
C LEU A 49 0.37 -15.13 -20.68
N THR A 50 1.30 -14.19 -20.59
CA THR A 50 2.62 -14.36 -21.22
C THR A 50 3.61 -15.07 -20.31
N GLY A 51 3.49 -14.91 -18.99
CA GLY A 51 4.47 -15.41 -18.03
C GLY A 51 5.83 -14.74 -18.17
N GLU A 52 5.91 -13.62 -18.88
CA GLU A 52 7.14 -12.88 -19.11
C GLU A 52 7.61 -12.17 -17.82
N VAL A 53 8.92 -11.97 -17.77
CA VAL A 53 9.58 -11.25 -16.68
C VAL A 53 9.54 -9.76 -16.98
N ILE A 54 9.08 -8.96 -16.02
CA ILE A 54 9.20 -7.50 -16.04
C ILE A 54 10.29 -7.04 -15.07
N ASP A 55 11.02 -5.99 -15.42
CA ASP A 55 12.01 -5.36 -14.56
C ASP A 55 11.37 -4.46 -13.49
N ALA A 56 12.22 -3.91 -12.61
CA ALA A 56 11.75 -3.07 -11.49
C ALA A 56 11.13 -1.75 -11.98
N GLU A 57 11.64 -1.15 -13.05
CA GLU A 57 11.10 0.10 -13.61
C GLU A 57 9.70 -0.12 -14.18
N ASN A 58 9.49 -1.18 -14.95
CA ASN A 58 8.17 -1.54 -15.44
C ASN A 58 7.21 -1.86 -14.29
N ALA A 59 7.66 -2.58 -13.27
CA ALA A 59 6.86 -2.87 -12.09
C ALA A 59 6.42 -1.59 -11.35
N GLN A 60 7.28 -0.58 -11.27
CA GLN A 60 6.92 0.74 -10.73
C GLN A 60 5.94 1.48 -11.65
N ASN A 61 6.18 1.49 -12.95
CA ASN A 61 5.34 2.19 -13.92
C ASN A 61 3.91 1.67 -13.95
N ILE A 62 3.70 0.38 -13.76
CA ILE A 62 2.37 -0.24 -13.71
C ILE A 62 1.73 -0.20 -12.30
N GLY A 63 2.42 0.30 -11.29
CA GLY A 63 1.92 0.43 -9.92
C GLY A 63 2.04 -0.84 -9.07
N LEU A 64 2.79 -1.85 -9.50
CA LEU A 64 3.03 -3.06 -8.71
C LEU A 64 3.90 -2.79 -7.49
N ILE A 65 4.83 -1.83 -7.60
CA ILE A 65 5.68 -1.35 -6.51
C ILE A 65 5.67 0.18 -6.48
N ASN A 66 6.01 0.76 -5.33
CA ASN A 66 5.99 2.21 -5.12
C ASN A 66 7.29 2.90 -5.57
N LYS A 67 8.42 2.21 -5.46
CA LYS A 67 9.73 2.83 -5.71
C LYS A 67 10.78 1.83 -6.17
N VAL A 68 11.65 2.28 -7.08
CA VAL A 68 12.89 1.60 -7.46
C VAL A 68 14.09 2.41 -6.94
N CYS A 69 15.15 1.73 -6.54
CA CYS A 69 16.39 2.36 -6.09
C CYS A 69 17.61 1.49 -6.39
N PRO A 70 18.83 2.06 -6.34
CA PRO A 70 20.05 1.29 -6.31
C PRO A 70 20.06 0.31 -5.13
N GLU A 71 20.54 -0.91 -5.36
CA GLU A 71 20.54 -1.97 -4.34
C GLU A 71 21.15 -1.54 -3.00
N LYS A 72 22.22 -0.76 -3.03
CA LYS A 72 22.90 -0.23 -1.84
C LYS A 72 22.07 0.76 -1.01
N GLU A 73 21.02 1.32 -1.57
CA GLU A 73 20.13 2.32 -0.94
C GLU A 73 18.83 1.71 -0.40
N LEU A 74 18.60 0.42 -0.68
CA LEU A 74 17.33 -0.23 -0.37
C LEU A 74 17.00 -0.18 1.12
N ASP A 75 17.95 -0.57 1.97
CA ASP A 75 17.75 -0.60 3.42
C ASP A 75 17.53 0.80 3.99
N GLU A 76 18.28 1.80 3.51
CA GLU A 76 18.10 3.20 3.94
C GLU A 76 16.71 3.72 3.61
N ILE A 77 16.20 3.43 2.42
CA ILE A 77 14.85 3.83 2.00
C ILE A 77 13.78 3.15 2.86
N ILE A 78 13.95 1.85 3.13
CA ILE A 78 13.04 1.10 4.00
C ILE A 78 13.05 1.69 5.41
N ASP A 79 14.21 1.96 5.98
CA ASP A 79 14.35 2.53 7.32
C ASP A 79 13.71 3.92 7.41
N ASN A 80 13.88 4.75 6.38
CA ASN A 80 13.26 6.06 6.30
C ASN A 80 11.73 5.95 6.24
N TRP A 81 11.17 5.04 5.44
CA TRP A 81 9.73 4.80 5.41
C TRP A 81 9.20 4.27 6.73
N CYS A 82 9.88 3.28 7.33
CA CYS A 82 9.51 2.75 8.63
C CYS A 82 9.55 3.82 9.73
N SER A 83 10.57 4.67 9.72
CA SER A 83 10.70 5.77 10.68
C SER A 83 9.59 6.79 10.50
N ASN A 84 9.26 7.14 9.27
CA ASN A 84 8.14 8.03 8.97
C ASN A 84 6.82 7.43 9.47
N LEU A 85 6.52 6.18 9.16
CA LEU A 85 5.29 5.51 9.61
C LEU A 85 5.22 5.42 11.14
N LYS A 86 6.33 5.06 11.81
CA LYS A 86 6.40 5.01 13.28
C LYS A 86 6.20 6.38 13.94
N SER A 87 6.44 7.49 13.24
CA SER A 87 6.21 8.83 13.75
C SER A 87 4.74 9.26 13.77
N LYS A 88 3.84 8.48 13.17
CA LYS A 88 2.40 8.76 13.12
C LYS A 88 1.66 8.06 14.26
N SER A 89 0.44 8.52 14.56
CA SER A 89 -0.44 7.81 15.50
C SER A 89 -0.68 6.38 15.03
N PRO A 90 -0.34 5.35 15.83
CA PRO A 90 -0.60 3.96 15.46
C PRO A 90 -2.11 3.67 15.34
N LEU A 91 -2.93 4.36 16.14
CA LEU A 91 -4.38 4.25 16.05
C LEU A 91 -4.92 4.79 14.73
N THR A 92 -4.47 5.97 14.31
CA THR A 92 -4.90 6.58 13.05
C THR A 92 -4.49 5.74 11.84
N ILE A 93 -3.26 5.20 11.84
CA ILE A 93 -2.82 4.28 10.77
C ILE A 93 -3.70 3.03 10.74
N LYS A 94 -4.01 2.44 11.89
CA LYS A 94 -4.87 1.26 11.98
C LYS A 94 -6.26 1.55 11.42
N ILE A 95 -6.93 2.60 11.92
CA ILE A 95 -8.26 3.02 11.47
C ILE A 95 -8.26 3.27 9.94
N GLY A 96 -7.30 4.05 9.46
CA GLY A 96 -7.22 4.39 8.04
C GLY A 96 -6.99 3.17 7.14
N LYS A 97 -6.12 2.26 7.54
CA LYS A 97 -5.83 1.03 6.81
C LYS A 97 -7.04 0.08 6.74
N GLU A 98 -7.71 -0.13 7.87
CA GLU A 98 -8.92 -0.94 7.94
C GLU A 98 -10.03 -0.33 7.06
N ALA A 99 -10.24 0.98 7.16
CA ALA A 99 -11.24 1.69 6.37
C ALA A 99 -10.93 1.66 4.86
N PHE A 100 -9.66 1.79 4.47
CA PHE A 100 -9.26 1.73 3.07
C PHE A 100 -9.70 0.42 2.41
N TYR A 101 -9.42 -0.72 3.05
CA TYR A 101 -9.78 -2.03 2.51
C TYR A 101 -11.27 -2.37 2.62
N GLN A 102 -12.02 -1.74 3.52
CA GLN A 102 -13.46 -1.92 3.60
C GLN A 102 -14.20 -1.14 2.52
N GLN A 103 -13.79 0.12 2.28
CA GLN A 103 -14.51 0.99 1.35
C GLN A 103 -14.25 0.69 -0.13
N ILE A 104 -13.08 0.10 -0.47
CA ILE A 104 -12.63 0.01 -1.88
C ILE A 104 -13.54 -0.85 -2.75
N ASP A 105 -14.27 -1.78 -2.16
CA ASP A 105 -15.21 -2.66 -2.84
C ASP A 105 -16.69 -2.21 -2.70
N LEU A 106 -16.96 -1.07 -2.04
CA LEU A 106 -18.30 -0.51 -1.88
C LEU A 106 -18.74 0.33 -3.09
N PRO A 107 -20.05 0.44 -3.36
CA PRO A 107 -20.60 1.48 -4.23
C PRO A 107 -20.17 2.87 -3.73
N LEU A 108 -20.07 3.84 -4.65
CA LEU A 108 -19.47 5.15 -4.37
C LEU A 108 -20.17 5.91 -3.23
N ASP A 109 -21.50 5.90 -3.22
CA ASP A 109 -22.34 6.54 -2.19
C ASP A 109 -22.13 5.88 -0.82
N GLU A 110 -22.19 4.55 -0.77
CA GLU A 110 -21.95 3.78 0.46
C GLU A 110 -20.52 3.97 0.96
N ALA A 111 -19.52 4.08 0.06
CA ALA A 111 -18.12 4.33 0.42
C ALA A 111 -17.95 5.70 1.09
N TYR A 112 -18.62 6.75 0.60
CA TYR A 112 -18.59 8.07 1.21
C TYR A 112 -19.30 8.13 2.57
N ASP A 113 -20.46 7.48 2.69
CA ASP A 113 -21.18 7.39 3.97
C ASP A 113 -20.32 6.67 5.01
N PHE A 114 -19.77 5.51 4.67
CA PHE A 114 -18.85 4.76 5.54
C PHE A 114 -17.61 5.59 5.92
N ALA A 115 -16.95 6.22 4.94
CA ALA A 115 -15.74 7.00 5.19
C ALA A 115 -16.00 8.24 6.07
N SER A 116 -17.21 8.84 5.96
CA SER A 116 -17.63 9.96 6.80
C SER A 116 -17.76 9.53 8.26
N ASP A 117 -18.38 8.38 8.52
CA ASP A 117 -18.49 7.83 9.87
C ASP A 117 -17.10 7.50 10.45
N VAL A 118 -16.22 6.92 9.65
CA VAL A 118 -14.82 6.65 10.06
C VAL A 118 -14.10 7.95 10.41
N MET A 119 -14.26 9.01 9.62
CA MET A 119 -13.64 10.31 9.88
C MET A 119 -14.14 10.92 11.19
N VAL A 120 -15.46 10.92 11.41
CA VAL A 120 -16.05 11.44 12.66
C VAL A 120 -15.51 10.67 13.88
N ASN A 121 -15.51 9.34 13.82
CA ASN A 121 -14.99 8.52 14.91
C ASN A 121 -13.49 8.76 15.16
N ASN A 122 -12.69 8.89 14.11
CA ASN A 122 -11.26 9.20 14.25
C ASN A 122 -11.01 10.59 14.86
N MET A 123 -11.81 11.60 14.48
CA MET A 123 -11.71 12.95 15.06
C MET A 123 -12.03 13.01 16.55
N MET A 124 -12.80 12.06 17.07
CA MET A 124 -13.14 11.98 18.49
C MET A 124 -12.06 11.29 19.34
N THR A 125 -10.97 10.81 18.72
CA THR A 125 -9.88 10.15 19.44
C THR A 125 -8.96 11.16 20.14
N MET A 126 -8.28 10.71 21.21
CA MET A 126 -7.28 11.52 21.89
C MET A 126 -6.10 11.89 20.99
N ASP A 127 -5.70 10.97 20.12
CA ASP A 127 -4.59 11.20 19.20
C ASP A 127 -4.95 12.26 18.14
N ALA A 128 -6.20 12.33 17.69
CA ALA A 128 -6.65 13.39 16.78
C ALA A 128 -6.60 14.76 17.47
N GLY A 129 -7.09 14.86 18.71
CA GLY A 129 -6.99 16.08 19.51
C GLY A 129 -5.54 16.51 19.72
N GLU A 130 -4.67 15.59 20.16
CA GLU A 130 -3.23 15.85 20.34
C GLU A 130 -2.56 16.32 19.03
N GLY A 131 -2.91 15.70 17.90
CA GLY A 131 -2.37 16.07 16.60
C GLY A 131 -2.75 17.50 16.19
N ILE A 132 -3.99 17.91 16.45
CA ILE A 132 -4.49 19.27 16.18
C ILE A 132 -3.77 20.28 17.09
N ASP A 133 -3.72 20.01 18.39
CA ASP A 133 -3.07 20.89 19.38
C ASP A 133 -1.58 21.05 19.07
N ALA A 134 -0.89 19.94 18.82
CA ALA A 134 0.53 19.96 18.45
C ALA A 134 0.80 20.77 17.17
N PHE A 135 -0.09 20.66 16.16
CA PHE A 135 0.01 21.45 14.94
C PHE A 135 -0.15 22.96 15.20
N LEU A 136 -1.15 23.35 15.99
CA LEU A 136 -1.40 24.75 16.34
C LEU A 136 -0.25 25.34 17.18
N GLU A 137 0.29 24.57 18.10
CA GLU A 137 1.39 24.94 18.99
C GLU A 137 2.78 24.81 18.33
N LYS A 138 2.84 24.27 17.11
CA LYS A 138 4.10 24.04 16.35
C LYS A 138 5.10 23.15 17.10
N ARG A 139 4.62 22.13 17.79
CA ARG A 139 5.40 21.12 18.51
C ARG A 139 5.23 19.73 17.91
N GLN A 140 6.07 18.79 18.33
CA GLN A 140 5.88 17.38 17.99
C GLN A 140 4.71 16.79 18.81
N PRO A 141 3.84 15.99 18.19
CA PRO A 141 2.76 15.30 18.89
C PRO A 141 3.29 14.12 19.73
N VAL A 142 2.57 13.80 20.78
CA VAL A 142 2.84 12.66 21.66
C VAL A 142 1.65 11.69 21.62
N TRP A 143 1.75 10.70 20.77
CA TRP A 143 0.67 9.74 20.53
C TRP A 143 0.39 8.85 21.73
N LYS A 144 -0.88 8.62 22.01
CA LYS A 144 -1.38 7.76 23.12
C LYS A 144 -1.92 6.42 22.60
N GLY A 145 -2.26 6.35 21.33
CA GLY A 145 -2.92 5.19 20.72
C GLY A 145 -4.39 5.02 21.16
N LYS A 146 -5.05 6.12 21.51
CA LYS A 146 -6.41 6.13 22.07
C LYS A 146 -7.27 7.21 21.44
#